data_2bd53964ad067e920354125c93de0f29
#
_entry.id   2bd53964ad067e920354125c93de0f29
#
_cell.length_a   1.000
_cell.length_b   1.000
_cell.length_c   1.000
_cell.angle_alpha   90.00
_cell.angle_beta   90.00
_cell.angle_gamma   90.00
#
_symmetry.space_group_name_H-M   'P 1'
#
loop_
_entity.id
_entity.type
_entity.pdbx_description
1 polymer ?
#
loop_
_entity_poly.entity_id
_entity_poly.type
_entity_poly.pdbx_seq_one_letter_code
_entity_poly.pdbx_strand_id
1 'polypeptide(L)'
;EQGYRTALIGKWHLGYPPAFGPLRSGYDEFFGPMAGGVDYFTHCASTGAHDLWVGEEEQPQEGYLTDLISNKSVDFVKRMAQDTTQPFFLSMHYTAPHWPWETREDHALAQTIKDNIFHLQGGNIHTYHRMIHHMDEGIGWVVNALRETGQLDNTLIVFTSDNGGERFSDNWPLVGGKMDLTEGGIRVPWIAHWPQGISKPGSTTAQHCMTMDWSATLVEIGGGKAHPDYPFDGVSLKPLLSNPDATFARPLYWRMNHRGQRALRSGDWKYLRVDGNDYLFNVVADARERANLAKQEPDRLEAMRSEWERWHSTMPPIPEDATISLGFSVKDMPQR
;
A
#
# COMPACT_ATOMS: atom_id res chain seq x y z
N GLU A 1 -1.07 23.35 -7.10
CA GLU A 1 -0.55 24.17 -8.22
C GLU A 1 -1.31 23.94 -9.53
N GLN A 2 -1.81 22.71 -9.75
CA GLN A 2 -2.58 22.35 -10.97
C GLN A 2 -4.11 22.41 -10.76
N GLY A 3 -4.57 22.99 -9.66
CA GLY A 3 -6.00 23.19 -9.39
C GLY A 3 -6.79 21.96 -8.96
N TYR A 4 -6.13 20.84 -8.67
CA TYR A 4 -6.82 19.65 -8.19
C TYR A 4 -7.41 19.86 -6.80
N ARG A 5 -8.65 19.40 -6.59
CA ARG A 5 -9.20 19.18 -5.27
C ARG A 5 -8.70 17.82 -4.75
N THR A 6 -8.13 17.79 -3.57
CA THR A 6 -7.44 16.59 -3.07
C THR A 6 -8.10 16.06 -1.80
N ALA A 7 -8.31 14.74 -1.72
CA ALA A 7 -8.82 14.09 -0.54
C ALA A 7 -8.07 12.81 -0.24
N LEU A 8 -7.79 12.56 1.05
CA LEU A 8 -7.42 11.26 1.56
C LEU A 8 -8.58 10.71 2.39
N ILE A 9 -9.11 9.56 1.99
CA ILE A 9 -10.21 8.88 2.68
C ILE A 9 -9.76 7.48 3.06
N GLY A 10 -9.55 7.26 4.35
CA GLY A 10 -9.05 6.03 4.92
C GLY A 10 -7.80 6.21 5.78
N LYS A 11 -7.02 5.14 5.92
CA LYS A 11 -5.84 5.06 6.78
C LYS A 11 -4.73 6.03 6.38
N TRP A 12 -4.16 6.76 7.38
CA TRP A 12 -3.01 7.63 7.18
C TRP A 12 -1.68 6.95 7.52
N HIS A 13 -1.43 6.60 8.75
CA HIS A 13 -0.26 5.89 9.30
C HIS A 13 1.09 6.63 9.16
N LEU A 14 1.08 7.95 9.07
CA LEU A 14 2.30 8.77 8.94
C LEU A 14 2.41 9.87 10.01
N GLY A 15 1.85 9.60 11.20
CA GLY A 15 1.90 10.48 12.35
C GLY A 15 0.59 11.21 12.63
N TYR A 16 0.58 12.07 13.63
CA TYR A 16 -0.61 12.72 14.18
C TYR A 16 -0.52 14.26 14.14
N PRO A 17 -1.66 14.97 14.10
CA PRO A 17 -1.68 16.41 14.34
C PRO A 17 -1.03 16.77 15.70
N PRO A 18 -0.51 17.99 15.85
CA PRO A 18 -0.52 19.09 14.88
C PRO A 18 0.64 19.08 13.89
N ALA A 19 1.69 18.28 14.12
CA ALA A 19 2.90 18.28 13.30
C ALA A 19 2.74 17.50 12.00
N PHE A 20 2.02 16.39 12.06
CA PHE A 20 1.81 15.47 10.95
C PHE A 20 0.32 15.28 10.71
N GLY A 21 -0.05 14.87 9.52
CA GLY A 21 -1.43 14.61 9.14
C GLY A 21 -1.65 14.89 7.66
N PRO A 22 -2.74 14.37 7.07
CA PRO A 22 -3.02 14.53 5.65
C PRO A 22 -3.11 16.00 5.19
N LEU A 23 -3.78 16.85 5.96
CA LEU A 23 -3.91 18.28 5.59
C LEU A 23 -2.57 19.01 5.61
N ARG A 24 -1.61 18.59 6.43
CA ARG A 24 -0.24 19.10 6.44
C ARG A 24 0.62 18.56 5.31
N SER A 25 0.14 17.48 4.67
CA SER A 25 0.81 16.79 3.55
C SER A 25 0.22 17.14 2.19
N GLY A 26 -0.61 18.18 2.12
CA GLY A 26 -1.13 18.73 0.86
C GLY A 26 -2.51 18.26 0.45
N TYR A 27 -3.21 17.48 1.28
CA TYR A 27 -4.62 17.16 1.04
C TYR A 27 -5.52 18.29 1.54
N ASP A 28 -6.59 18.57 0.79
CA ASP A 28 -7.62 19.55 1.18
C ASP A 28 -8.65 18.95 2.15
N GLU A 29 -8.88 17.64 2.05
CA GLU A 29 -9.85 16.90 2.87
C GLU A 29 -9.24 15.60 3.40
N PHE A 30 -9.64 15.26 4.61
CA PHE A 30 -9.29 13.98 5.24
C PHE A 30 -10.47 13.38 5.99
N PHE A 31 -10.64 12.08 5.86
CA PHE A 31 -11.50 11.24 6.68
C PHE A 31 -10.84 9.90 6.91
N GLY A 32 -10.66 9.48 8.15
CA GLY A 32 -10.15 8.15 8.46
C GLY A 32 -9.32 8.07 9.74
N PRO A 33 -8.73 6.89 10.04
CA PRO A 33 -7.82 6.72 11.17
C PRO A 33 -6.42 7.25 10.85
N MET A 34 -5.77 7.84 11.87
CA MET A 34 -4.37 8.22 11.81
C MET A 34 -3.43 7.03 12.06
N ALA A 35 -3.87 6.05 12.86
CA ALA A 35 -3.10 4.84 13.19
C ALA A 35 -3.00 3.85 12.04
N GLY A 36 -2.07 2.91 12.19
CA GLY A 36 -1.85 1.80 11.25
C GLY A 36 -2.91 0.71 11.26
N GLY A 37 -3.68 0.59 12.32
CA GLY A 37 -4.78 -0.33 12.48
C GLY A 37 -5.70 0.14 13.59
N VAL A 38 -6.99 0.00 13.37
CA VAL A 38 -8.06 0.32 14.31
C VAL A 38 -9.14 -0.75 14.23
N ASP A 39 -9.91 -0.90 15.27
CA ASP A 39 -11.13 -1.70 15.27
C ASP A 39 -12.15 -1.13 14.29
N TYR A 40 -12.84 -2.00 13.55
CA TYR A 40 -13.71 -1.57 12.44
C TYR A 40 -15.03 -0.94 12.86
N PHE A 41 -15.41 -1.02 14.16
CA PHE A 41 -16.66 -0.46 14.69
C PHE A 41 -16.45 0.55 15.80
N THR A 42 -15.54 0.25 16.73
CA THR A 42 -15.22 1.18 17.82
C THR A 42 -14.27 2.27 17.36
N HIS A 43 -13.57 2.04 16.23
CA HIS A 43 -12.53 2.91 15.66
C HIS A 43 -11.42 3.24 16.67
N CYS A 44 -11.17 2.34 17.63
CA CYS A 44 -10.09 2.48 18.60
C CYS A 44 -8.80 1.89 18.06
N ALA A 45 -7.70 2.61 18.25
CA ALA A 45 -6.35 2.14 17.99
C ALA A 45 -5.90 1.09 19.04
N SER A 46 -4.73 0.48 18.85
CA SER A 46 -4.15 -0.50 19.79
C SER A 46 -3.89 0.03 21.20
N THR A 47 -3.92 1.33 21.39
CA THR A 47 -3.83 1.99 22.68
C THR A 47 -5.16 2.04 23.43
N GLY A 48 -6.27 1.64 22.80
CA GLY A 48 -7.64 1.82 23.29
C GLY A 48 -8.20 3.22 23.07
N ALA A 49 -7.39 4.18 22.55
CA ALA A 49 -7.87 5.51 22.21
C ALA A 49 -8.67 5.48 20.89
N HIS A 50 -9.76 6.23 20.86
CA HIS A 50 -10.52 6.44 19.64
C HIS A 50 -9.65 7.15 18.58
N ASP A 51 -9.78 6.77 17.31
CA ASP A 51 -8.91 7.24 16.24
C ASP A 51 -9.66 7.31 14.89
N LEU A 52 -10.77 8.04 14.87
CA LEU A 52 -11.46 8.40 13.63
C LEU A 52 -11.57 9.91 13.53
N TRP A 53 -11.09 10.46 12.42
CA TRP A 53 -10.88 11.88 12.23
C TRP A 53 -11.61 12.41 10.99
N VAL A 54 -12.04 13.67 11.07
CA VAL A 54 -12.51 14.49 9.95
C VAL A 54 -11.64 15.75 9.92
N GLY A 55 -10.81 15.87 8.91
CA GLY A 55 -9.79 16.94 8.90
C GLY A 55 -8.77 16.75 10.00
N GLU A 56 -8.65 17.73 10.88
CA GLU A 56 -7.75 17.71 12.06
C GLU A 56 -8.51 17.48 13.38
N GLU A 57 -9.79 17.13 13.31
CA GLU A 57 -10.63 16.91 14.49
C GLU A 57 -11.04 15.45 14.60
N GLU A 58 -10.90 14.90 15.81
CA GLU A 58 -11.39 13.56 16.13
C GLU A 58 -12.93 13.59 16.22
N GLN A 59 -13.58 12.74 15.44
CA GLN A 59 -15.05 12.69 15.38
C GLN A 59 -15.57 11.26 15.43
N PRO A 60 -16.18 10.83 16.54
CA PRO A 60 -16.84 9.54 16.62
C PRO A 60 -17.96 9.42 15.59
N GLN A 61 -17.98 8.31 14.87
CA GLN A 61 -19.06 7.92 13.97
C GLN A 61 -19.43 6.47 14.21
N GLU A 62 -20.66 6.10 13.94
CA GLU A 62 -21.12 4.72 14.01
C GLU A 62 -21.03 4.07 12.63
N GLY A 63 -20.65 2.80 12.58
CA GLY A 63 -20.65 1.99 11.36
C GLY A 63 -19.38 1.19 11.15
N TYR A 64 -19.45 0.30 10.17
CA TYR A 64 -18.32 -0.51 9.75
C TYR A 64 -17.32 0.35 8.93
N LEU A 65 -16.08 0.44 9.37
CA LEU A 65 -15.09 1.38 8.81
C LEU A 65 -14.91 1.26 7.29
N THR A 66 -14.91 0.03 6.76
CA THR A 66 -14.82 -0.19 5.30
C THR A 66 -15.98 0.48 4.56
N ASP A 67 -17.19 0.42 5.10
CA ASP A 67 -18.37 1.06 4.51
C ASP A 67 -18.33 2.58 4.67
N LEU A 68 -17.85 3.07 5.81
CA LEU A 68 -17.67 4.52 6.03
C LEU A 68 -16.69 5.11 5.03
N ILE A 69 -15.54 4.46 4.81
CA ILE A 69 -14.55 4.87 3.79
C ILE A 69 -15.18 4.88 2.40
N SER A 70 -15.90 3.82 2.05
CA SER A 70 -16.58 3.70 0.75
C SER A 70 -17.60 4.79 0.52
N ASN A 71 -18.50 5.02 1.50
CA ASN A 71 -19.55 6.03 1.41
C ASN A 71 -18.99 7.45 1.32
N LYS A 72 -17.98 7.78 2.15
CA LYS A 72 -17.30 9.09 2.08
C LYS A 72 -16.62 9.31 0.73
N SER A 73 -16.06 8.26 0.13
CA SER A 73 -15.46 8.33 -1.21
C SER A 73 -16.51 8.54 -2.30
N VAL A 74 -17.66 7.87 -2.20
CA VAL A 74 -18.81 8.10 -3.10
C VAL A 74 -19.33 9.53 -2.97
N ASP A 75 -19.47 10.03 -1.75
CA ASP A 75 -19.92 11.41 -1.50
C ASP A 75 -18.93 12.44 -2.08
N PHE A 76 -17.62 12.17 -1.94
CA PHE A 76 -16.59 13.01 -2.55
C PHE A 76 -16.73 13.04 -4.07
N VAL A 77 -16.82 11.88 -4.74
CA VAL A 77 -16.99 11.79 -6.21
C VAL A 77 -18.24 12.55 -6.67
N LYS A 78 -19.37 12.38 -5.99
CA LYS A 78 -20.64 13.06 -6.31
C LYS A 78 -20.55 14.58 -6.12
N ARG A 79 -19.81 15.05 -5.12
CA ARG A 79 -19.55 16.51 -4.95
C ARG A 79 -18.67 17.06 -6.07
N MET A 80 -17.62 16.33 -6.46
CA MET A 80 -16.74 16.77 -7.57
C MET A 80 -17.46 16.80 -8.91
N ALA A 81 -18.49 16.00 -9.09
CA ALA A 81 -19.32 16.04 -10.29
C ALA A 81 -20.16 17.31 -10.43
N GLN A 82 -20.35 18.10 -9.35
CA GLN A 82 -21.11 19.37 -9.40
C GLN A 82 -20.31 20.49 -10.04
N ASP A 83 -18.98 20.40 -10.02
CA ASP A 83 -18.08 21.33 -10.73
C ASP A 83 -17.03 20.53 -11.52
N THR A 84 -17.35 20.22 -12.76
CA THR A 84 -16.46 19.46 -13.65
C THR A 84 -15.27 20.26 -14.18
N THR A 85 -15.18 21.55 -13.87
CA THR A 85 -14.03 22.39 -14.24
C THR A 85 -12.84 22.17 -13.30
N GLN A 86 -13.08 21.69 -12.09
CA GLN A 86 -12.04 21.38 -11.12
C GLN A 86 -11.74 19.87 -11.13
N PRO A 87 -10.53 19.44 -11.54
CA PRO A 87 -10.12 18.05 -11.43
C PRO A 87 -9.92 17.65 -9.96
N PHE A 88 -9.96 16.35 -9.68
CA PHE A 88 -9.74 15.85 -8.33
C PHE A 88 -8.68 14.76 -8.26
N PHE A 89 -8.11 14.58 -7.06
CA PHE A 89 -7.28 13.47 -6.66
C PHE A 89 -7.84 12.86 -5.37
N LEU A 90 -8.34 11.64 -5.47
CA LEU A 90 -8.82 10.86 -4.32
C LEU A 90 -7.83 9.75 -4.01
N SER A 91 -7.23 9.82 -2.83
CA SER A 91 -6.40 8.76 -2.25
C SER A 91 -7.26 7.96 -1.28
N MET A 92 -7.72 6.78 -1.72
CA MET A 92 -8.64 5.93 -0.96
C MET A 92 -7.88 4.78 -0.33
N HIS A 93 -7.75 4.81 1.00
CA HIS A 93 -6.89 3.91 1.76
C HIS A 93 -7.70 3.02 2.70
N TYR A 94 -8.13 1.88 2.22
CA TYR A 94 -8.80 0.90 3.07
C TYR A 94 -7.88 0.36 4.16
N THR A 95 -8.42 0.18 5.36
CA THR A 95 -7.77 -0.58 6.42
C THR A 95 -7.89 -2.09 6.14
N ALA A 96 -9.02 -2.51 5.57
CA ALA A 96 -9.27 -3.90 5.19
C ALA A 96 -8.25 -4.42 4.15
N PRO A 97 -7.79 -5.66 4.27
CA PRO A 97 -8.16 -6.69 5.24
C PRO A 97 -7.20 -6.83 6.44
N HIS A 98 -6.63 -5.71 6.93
CA HIS A 98 -5.78 -5.69 8.13
C HIS A 98 -6.58 -6.14 9.38
N TRP A 99 -5.92 -6.71 10.38
CA TRP A 99 -6.57 -7.01 11.66
C TRP A 99 -7.08 -5.71 12.35
N PRO A 100 -8.09 -5.85 13.27
CA PRO A 100 -8.80 -7.07 13.67
C PRO A 100 -9.64 -7.64 12.53
N TRP A 101 -9.86 -8.98 12.55
CA TRP A 101 -10.62 -9.63 11.47
C TRP A 101 -12.10 -9.58 11.78
N GLU A 102 -12.79 -8.59 11.23
CA GLU A 102 -14.19 -8.29 11.46
C GLU A 102 -14.92 -8.04 10.15
N THR A 103 -16.06 -8.65 10.01
CA THR A 103 -17.01 -8.41 8.91
C THR A 103 -18.11 -7.43 9.37
N ARG A 104 -18.97 -7.01 8.45
CA ARG A 104 -20.12 -6.12 8.78
C ARG A 104 -21.02 -6.65 9.89
N GLU A 105 -21.04 -7.97 10.09
CA GLU A 105 -21.90 -8.65 11.07
C GLU A 105 -21.26 -8.77 12.46
N ASP A 106 -19.98 -8.39 12.58
CA ASP A 106 -19.18 -8.67 13.79
C ASP A 106 -19.21 -7.51 14.82
N HIS A 107 -20.18 -6.60 14.75
CA HIS A 107 -20.30 -5.48 15.69
C HIS A 107 -20.27 -5.92 17.17
N ALA A 108 -20.92 -7.04 17.50
CA ALA A 108 -20.91 -7.57 18.86
C ALA A 108 -19.51 -8.08 19.28
N LEU A 109 -18.76 -8.67 18.37
CA LEU A 109 -17.38 -9.11 18.58
C LEU A 109 -16.46 -7.91 18.86
N ALA A 110 -16.58 -6.84 18.10
CA ALA A 110 -15.81 -5.61 18.24
C ALA A 110 -15.85 -5.06 19.67
N GLN A 111 -17.03 -5.11 20.31
CA GLN A 111 -17.19 -4.66 21.71
C GLN A 111 -16.40 -5.52 22.70
N THR A 112 -16.03 -6.73 22.34
CA THR A 112 -15.26 -7.67 23.21
C THR A 112 -13.77 -7.59 23.00
N ILE A 113 -13.30 -7.10 21.83
CA ILE A 113 -11.87 -7.07 21.46
C ILE A 113 -11.28 -5.66 21.40
N LYS A 114 -12.08 -4.63 21.71
CA LYS A 114 -11.67 -3.21 21.62
C LYS A 114 -10.34 -2.85 22.29
N ASP A 115 -9.97 -3.59 23.35
CA ASP A 115 -8.70 -3.40 24.07
C ASP A 115 -7.58 -4.33 23.56
N ASN A 116 -7.87 -5.19 22.57
CA ASN A 116 -6.91 -6.12 21.96
C ASN A 116 -7.17 -6.25 20.45
N ILE A 117 -6.99 -5.18 19.72
CA ILE A 117 -7.24 -5.13 18.27
C ILE A 117 -6.33 -6.04 17.44
N PHE A 118 -5.23 -6.56 18.00
CA PHE A 118 -4.40 -7.55 17.29
C PHE A 118 -5.18 -8.84 16.97
N HIS A 119 -6.18 -9.17 17.78
CA HIS A 119 -7.11 -10.27 17.54
C HIS A 119 -6.40 -11.58 17.20
N LEU A 120 -5.29 -11.88 17.92
CA LEU A 120 -4.37 -12.99 17.60
C LEU A 120 -5.04 -14.36 17.61
N GLN A 121 -6.08 -14.53 18.43
CA GLN A 121 -6.83 -15.78 18.58
C GLN A 121 -8.11 -15.81 17.76
N GLY A 122 -8.41 -14.70 17.06
CA GLY A 122 -9.65 -14.52 16.29
C GLY A 122 -9.44 -14.60 14.80
N GLY A 123 -10.56 -14.46 14.09
CA GLY A 123 -10.60 -14.54 12.65
C GLY A 123 -10.36 -15.95 12.10
N ASN A 124 -10.58 -16.07 10.83
CA ASN A 124 -10.29 -17.27 10.03
C ASN A 124 -10.26 -16.88 8.55
N ILE A 125 -9.95 -17.83 7.67
CA ILE A 125 -9.87 -17.59 6.22
C ILE A 125 -11.19 -17.08 5.63
N HIS A 126 -12.34 -17.52 6.15
CA HIS A 126 -13.64 -17.08 5.63
C HIS A 126 -13.92 -15.63 6.03
N THR A 127 -13.62 -15.24 7.28
CA THR A 127 -13.72 -13.84 7.75
C THR A 127 -12.82 -12.95 6.89
N TYR A 128 -11.56 -13.37 6.66
CA TYR A 128 -10.61 -12.64 5.83
C TYR A 128 -11.13 -12.43 4.39
N HIS A 129 -11.64 -13.49 3.74
CA HIS A 129 -12.24 -13.39 2.41
C HIS A 129 -13.47 -12.48 2.38
N ARG A 130 -14.30 -12.49 3.43
CA ARG A 130 -15.46 -11.59 3.52
C ARG A 130 -15.05 -10.13 3.68
N MET A 131 -14.00 -9.84 4.44
CA MET A 131 -13.45 -8.48 4.53
C MET A 131 -12.99 -7.96 3.16
N ILE A 132 -12.28 -8.80 2.39
CA ILE A 132 -11.89 -8.48 1.01
C ILE A 132 -13.12 -8.25 0.13
N HIS A 133 -14.15 -9.10 0.26
CA HIS A 133 -15.40 -8.95 -0.50
C HIS A 133 -16.10 -7.62 -0.17
N HIS A 134 -16.20 -7.23 1.11
CA HIS A 134 -16.77 -5.96 1.51
C HIS A 134 -15.97 -4.75 0.98
N MET A 135 -14.65 -4.87 0.93
CA MET A 135 -13.80 -3.86 0.32
C MET A 135 -14.04 -3.76 -1.20
N ASP A 136 -14.13 -4.90 -1.89
CA ASP A 136 -14.40 -4.95 -3.33
C ASP A 136 -15.78 -4.37 -3.68
N GLU A 137 -16.81 -4.67 -2.88
CA GLU A 137 -18.12 -4.02 -3.00
C GLU A 137 -18.02 -2.50 -2.88
N GLY A 138 -17.28 -2.01 -1.88
CA GLY A 138 -17.06 -0.58 -1.65
C GLY A 138 -16.33 0.09 -2.81
N ILE A 139 -15.32 -0.56 -3.38
CA ILE A 139 -14.68 -0.11 -4.63
C ILE A 139 -15.70 -0.04 -5.76
N GLY A 140 -16.57 -1.05 -5.86
CA GLY A 140 -17.67 -1.07 -6.83
C GLY A 140 -18.61 0.11 -6.69
N TRP A 141 -18.93 0.55 -5.46
CA TRP A 141 -19.77 1.74 -5.23
C TRP A 141 -19.12 3.02 -5.77
N VAL A 142 -17.81 3.19 -5.54
CA VAL A 142 -17.06 4.36 -6.05
C VAL A 142 -16.99 4.34 -7.58
N VAL A 143 -16.70 3.19 -8.20
CA VAL A 143 -16.68 3.04 -9.66
C VAL A 143 -18.06 3.32 -10.26
N ASN A 144 -19.13 2.87 -9.60
CA ASN A 144 -20.50 3.18 -10.04
C ASN A 144 -20.83 4.67 -9.92
N ALA A 145 -20.40 5.33 -8.84
CA ALA A 145 -20.57 6.77 -8.70
C ALA A 145 -19.85 7.55 -9.81
N LEU A 146 -18.62 7.16 -10.16
CA LEU A 146 -17.89 7.74 -11.30
C LEU A 146 -18.64 7.54 -12.63
N ARG A 147 -19.24 6.35 -12.83
CA ARG A 147 -20.02 6.03 -14.02
C ARG A 147 -21.31 6.86 -14.09
N GLU A 148 -22.08 6.90 -13.00
CA GLU A 148 -23.35 7.63 -12.91
C GLU A 148 -23.17 9.14 -13.09
N THR A 149 -22.03 9.67 -12.66
CA THR A 149 -21.69 11.10 -12.79
C THR A 149 -20.95 11.45 -14.09
N GLY A 150 -20.71 10.47 -14.96
CA GLY A 150 -20.04 10.68 -16.25
C GLY A 150 -18.54 10.95 -16.17
N GLN A 151 -17.91 10.66 -15.01
CA GLN A 151 -16.48 10.94 -14.79
C GLN A 151 -15.58 9.74 -15.06
N LEU A 152 -16.13 8.51 -15.18
CA LEU A 152 -15.35 7.26 -15.23
C LEU A 152 -14.37 7.23 -16.41
N ASP A 153 -14.80 7.70 -17.60
CA ASP A 153 -13.99 7.59 -18.80
C ASP A 153 -12.70 8.42 -18.74
N ASN A 154 -12.73 9.56 -18.03
CA ASN A 154 -11.57 10.42 -17.82
C ASN A 154 -11.00 10.36 -16.39
N THR A 155 -11.21 9.26 -15.70
CA THR A 155 -10.60 8.99 -14.38
C THR A 155 -9.61 7.85 -14.48
N LEU A 156 -8.35 8.10 -14.12
CA LEU A 156 -7.37 7.05 -13.86
C LEU A 156 -7.63 6.46 -12.49
N ILE A 157 -8.04 5.19 -12.46
CA ILE A 157 -8.19 4.40 -11.23
C ILE A 157 -6.98 3.48 -11.12
N VAL A 158 -6.31 3.52 -9.97
CA VAL A 158 -5.20 2.62 -9.65
C VAL A 158 -5.55 1.83 -8.39
N PHE A 159 -5.47 0.51 -8.49
CA PHE A 159 -5.59 -0.39 -7.34
C PHE A 159 -4.25 -1.06 -7.07
N THR A 160 -3.82 -1.06 -5.82
CA THR A 160 -2.61 -1.76 -5.36
C THR A 160 -2.70 -2.05 -3.86
N SER A 161 -1.70 -2.74 -3.32
CA SER A 161 -1.51 -2.97 -1.89
C SER A 161 -0.20 -2.35 -1.42
N ASP A 162 -0.09 -2.06 -0.13
CA ASP A 162 1.12 -1.51 0.49
C ASP A 162 2.22 -2.56 0.70
N ASN A 163 1.83 -3.83 0.94
CA ASN A 163 2.72 -4.98 1.12
C ASN A 163 2.01 -6.29 0.81
N GLY A 164 2.77 -7.37 0.78
CA GLY A 164 2.25 -8.72 0.67
C GLY A 164 1.37 -9.11 1.85
N GLY A 165 0.55 -10.12 1.65
CA GLY A 165 -0.42 -10.55 2.64
C GLY A 165 0.21 -11.07 3.93
N GLU A 166 -0.56 -10.98 5.01
CA GLU A 166 -0.23 -11.47 6.34
C GLU A 166 -1.03 -12.75 6.64
N ARG A 167 -1.35 -12.98 7.89
CA ARG A 167 -2.16 -14.10 8.41
C ARG A 167 -3.46 -14.25 7.60
N PHE A 168 -3.80 -15.47 7.27
CA PHE A 168 -4.91 -15.89 6.41
C PHE A 168 -4.77 -15.56 4.91
N SER A 169 -3.74 -14.81 4.50
CA SER A 169 -3.49 -14.62 3.08
C SER A 169 -2.79 -15.84 2.47
N ASP A 170 -3.01 -16.05 1.18
CA ASP A 170 -2.25 -17.00 0.38
C ASP A 170 -1.39 -16.25 -0.64
N ASN A 171 -0.10 -16.13 -0.36
CA ASN A 171 0.86 -15.50 -1.26
C ASN A 171 1.44 -16.50 -2.31
N TRP A 172 0.95 -17.75 -2.34
CA TRP A 172 1.43 -18.74 -3.29
C TRP A 172 1.35 -18.25 -4.75
N PRO A 173 2.38 -18.49 -5.60
CA PRO A 173 3.58 -19.33 -5.34
C PRO A 173 4.74 -18.57 -4.66
N LEU A 174 4.57 -17.32 -4.29
CA LEU A 174 5.61 -16.45 -3.73
C LEU A 174 5.90 -16.82 -2.26
N VAL A 175 7.15 -16.69 -1.85
CA VAL A 175 7.60 -17.00 -0.48
C VAL A 175 7.51 -15.77 0.41
N GLY A 176 7.15 -15.98 1.68
CA GLY A 176 7.04 -14.93 2.67
C GLY A 176 5.76 -14.13 2.58
N GLY A 177 5.70 -13.04 3.30
CA GLY A 177 4.54 -12.17 3.41
C GLY A 177 4.91 -10.83 4.02
N LYS A 178 3.95 -10.16 4.64
CA LYS A 178 4.20 -8.90 5.36
C LYS A 178 5.42 -9.00 6.27
N MET A 179 6.28 -8.00 6.27
CA MET A 179 7.57 -7.92 6.98
C MET A 179 8.72 -8.74 6.36
N ASP A 180 8.53 -9.40 5.23
CA ASP A 180 9.62 -10.04 4.49
C ASP A 180 9.97 -9.24 3.22
N LEU A 181 11.25 -9.24 2.84
CA LEU A 181 11.70 -8.73 1.55
C LEU A 181 11.83 -9.82 0.48
N THR A 182 11.30 -11.02 0.73
CA THR A 182 11.03 -12.02 -0.29
C THR A 182 9.88 -11.60 -1.19
N GLU A 183 9.70 -12.23 -2.35
CA GLU A 183 8.67 -11.84 -3.33
C GLU A 183 7.26 -11.80 -2.71
N GLY A 184 6.91 -12.72 -1.80
CA GLY A 184 5.61 -12.73 -1.14
C GLY A 184 5.33 -11.51 -0.26
N GLY A 185 6.38 -10.82 0.20
CA GLY A 185 6.22 -9.59 1.00
C GLY A 185 6.22 -8.30 0.20
N ILE A 186 6.85 -8.29 -0.99
CA ILE A 186 7.06 -7.05 -1.76
C ILE A 186 6.43 -7.05 -3.15
N ARG A 187 6.07 -8.21 -3.70
CA ARG A 187 5.42 -8.31 -5.01
C ARG A 187 3.91 -8.35 -4.84
N VAL A 188 3.30 -7.18 -4.93
CA VAL A 188 1.85 -6.98 -4.82
C VAL A 188 1.21 -6.77 -6.19
N PRO A 189 -0.09 -7.07 -6.35
CA PRO A 189 -0.80 -6.74 -7.57
C PRO A 189 -0.96 -5.23 -7.74
N TRP A 190 -0.98 -4.76 -8.99
CA TRP A 190 -1.51 -3.45 -9.32
C TRP A 190 -2.35 -3.51 -10.59
N ILE A 191 -3.39 -2.72 -10.63
CA ILE A 191 -4.32 -2.62 -11.75
C ILE A 191 -4.54 -1.14 -12.04
N ALA A 192 -4.49 -0.77 -13.32
CA ALA A 192 -4.85 0.58 -13.78
C ALA A 192 -6.05 0.50 -14.74
N HIS A 193 -7.03 1.37 -14.52
CA HIS A 193 -8.18 1.53 -15.40
C HIS A 193 -8.34 3.00 -15.77
N TRP A 194 -8.31 3.31 -17.06
CA TRP A 194 -8.50 4.66 -17.59
C TRP A 194 -8.92 4.59 -19.06
N PRO A 195 -10.21 4.55 -19.36
CA PRO A 195 -10.71 4.38 -20.73
C PRO A 195 -10.13 5.36 -21.75
N GLN A 196 -9.99 6.63 -21.40
CA GLN A 196 -9.43 7.64 -22.29
C GLN A 196 -7.90 7.67 -22.35
N GLY A 197 -7.20 7.05 -21.42
CA GLY A 197 -5.74 7.18 -21.29
C GLY A 197 -4.95 5.89 -21.55
N ILE A 198 -5.58 4.71 -21.43
CA ILE A 198 -4.93 3.42 -21.71
C ILE A 198 -5.23 2.97 -23.12
N SER A 199 -4.19 2.88 -23.95
CA SER A 199 -4.35 2.58 -25.39
C SER A 199 -4.74 1.14 -25.73
N LYS A 200 -4.39 0.18 -24.82
CA LYS A 200 -4.67 -1.26 -25.00
C LYS A 200 -5.39 -1.82 -23.77
N PRO A 201 -6.71 -1.67 -23.64
CA PRO A 201 -7.46 -2.26 -22.52
C PRO A 201 -7.30 -3.78 -22.44
N GLY A 202 -7.27 -4.31 -21.21
CA GLY A 202 -7.13 -5.75 -20.96
C GLY A 202 -5.72 -6.30 -21.16
N SER A 203 -4.74 -5.45 -21.44
CA SER A 203 -3.33 -5.85 -21.52
C SER A 203 -2.68 -6.02 -20.15
N THR A 204 -1.55 -6.71 -20.13
CA THR A 204 -0.67 -6.86 -18.98
C THR A 204 0.73 -6.37 -19.33
N THR A 205 1.50 -5.96 -18.32
CA THR A 205 2.92 -5.62 -18.47
C THR A 205 3.77 -6.46 -17.52
N ALA A 206 4.96 -6.83 -17.96
CA ALA A 206 5.97 -7.48 -17.13
C ALA A 206 6.94 -6.49 -16.47
N GLN A 207 6.81 -5.19 -16.73
CA GLN A 207 7.66 -4.17 -16.13
C GLN A 207 7.45 -4.13 -14.62
N HIS A 208 8.54 -4.27 -13.86
CA HIS A 208 8.44 -4.11 -12.41
C HIS A 208 8.38 -2.62 -12.04
N CYS A 209 7.47 -2.34 -11.11
CA CYS A 209 7.18 -1.00 -10.63
C CYS A 209 7.14 -0.99 -9.10
N MET A 210 7.21 0.19 -8.51
CA MET A 210 6.99 0.42 -7.09
C MET A 210 5.87 1.45 -6.89
N THR A 211 5.29 1.50 -5.70
CA THR A 211 4.23 2.48 -5.39
C THR A 211 4.66 3.93 -5.58
N MET A 212 5.93 4.26 -5.30
CA MET A 212 6.47 5.62 -5.53
C MET A 212 6.50 6.03 -7.02
N ASP A 213 6.40 5.08 -7.95
CA ASP A 213 6.28 5.39 -9.39
C ASP A 213 4.95 6.01 -9.73
N TRP A 214 3.90 5.65 -8.99
CA TRP A 214 2.61 6.29 -9.14
C TRP A 214 2.65 7.75 -8.74
N SER A 215 3.44 8.15 -7.73
CA SER A 215 3.62 9.57 -7.38
C SER A 215 4.18 10.37 -8.57
N ALA A 216 5.25 9.89 -9.19
CA ALA A 216 5.82 10.50 -10.38
C ALA A 216 4.84 10.51 -11.57
N THR A 217 4.13 9.39 -11.76
CA THR A 217 3.15 9.22 -12.85
C THR A 217 1.96 10.18 -12.72
N LEU A 218 1.37 10.25 -11.52
CA LEU A 218 0.19 11.08 -11.27
C LEU A 218 0.52 12.56 -11.38
N VAL A 219 1.69 12.99 -10.90
CA VAL A 219 2.13 14.38 -11.07
C VAL A 219 2.36 14.71 -12.55
N GLU A 220 2.97 13.82 -13.34
CA GLU A 220 3.15 14.04 -14.78
C GLU A 220 1.80 14.10 -15.52
N ILE A 221 0.88 13.15 -15.23
CA ILE A 221 -0.46 13.13 -15.86
C ILE A 221 -1.26 14.37 -15.48
N GLY A 222 -1.15 14.82 -14.23
CA GLY A 222 -1.79 16.03 -13.73
C GLY A 222 -1.17 17.35 -14.25
N GLY A 223 -0.13 17.28 -15.09
CA GLY A 223 0.55 18.45 -15.63
C GLY A 223 1.53 19.13 -14.66
N GLY A 224 1.79 18.51 -13.52
CA GLY A 224 2.76 18.98 -12.54
C GLY A 224 4.21 18.62 -12.91
N LYS A 225 5.14 19.09 -12.08
CA LYS A 225 6.57 18.80 -12.21
C LYS A 225 7.12 18.45 -10.83
N ALA A 226 8.16 17.63 -10.81
CA ALA A 226 8.92 17.38 -9.58
C ALA A 226 9.51 18.69 -9.03
N HIS A 227 9.59 18.81 -7.72
CA HIS A 227 10.30 19.94 -7.10
C HIS A 227 11.79 19.84 -7.47
N PRO A 228 12.45 20.93 -7.90
CA PRO A 228 13.84 20.86 -8.37
C PRO A 228 14.82 20.35 -7.32
N ASP A 229 14.60 20.70 -6.04
CA ASP A 229 15.47 20.28 -4.94
C ASP A 229 15.08 18.93 -4.35
N TYR A 230 13.91 18.38 -4.71
CA TYR A 230 13.36 17.12 -4.20
C TYR A 230 12.80 16.29 -5.36
N PRO A 231 13.69 15.75 -6.23
CA PRO A 231 13.26 14.91 -7.34
C PRO A 231 12.57 13.64 -6.83
N PHE A 232 11.69 13.06 -7.66
CA PHE A 232 11.09 11.78 -7.32
C PHE A 232 12.12 10.64 -7.33
N ASP A 233 12.06 9.75 -6.36
CA ASP A 233 12.74 8.46 -6.42
C ASP A 233 12.07 7.50 -7.40
N GLY A 234 10.77 7.69 -7.62
CA GLY A 234 9.96 6.97 -8.59
C GLY A 234 10.15 7.47 -10.02
N VAL A 235 9.82 6.63 -10.99
CA VAL A 235 9.79 6.97 -12.41
C VAL A 235 8.35 6.95 -12.93
N SER A 236 8.04 7.76 -13.94
CA SER A 236 6.70 7.78 -14.52
C SER A 236 6.40 6.48 -15.27
N LEU A 237 5.23 5.90 -14.98
CA LEU A 237 4.66 4.74 -15.65
C LEU A 237 3.79 5.11 -16.86
N LYS A 238 3.66 6.38 -17.19
CA LYS A 238 2.87 6.87 -18.33
C LYS A 238 3.22 6.16 -19.65
N PRO A 239 4.50 5.83 -19.96
CA PRO A 239 4.81 5.02 -21.14
C PRO A 239 4.13 3.67 -21.17
N LEU A 240 3.91 3.01 -20.01
CA LEU A 240 3.22 1.72 -19.91
C LEU A 240 1.71 1.84 -20.20
N LEU A 241 1.10 2.97 -19.85
CA LEU A 241 -0.32 3.23 -20.15
C LEU A 241 -0.55 3.35 -21.66
N SER A 242 0.43 3.87 -22.38
CA SER A 242 0.40 3.99 -23.83
C SER A 242 0.86 2.73 -24.56
N ASN A 243 1.82 2.00 -24.00
CA ASN A 243 2.36 0.76 -24.54
C ASN A 243 2.73 -0.21 -23.42
N PRO A 244 1.92 -1.24 -23.13
CA PRO A 244 2.17 -2.20 -22.05
C PRO A 244 3.46 -3.02 -22.24
N ASP A 245 3.97 -3.10 -23.48
CA ASP A 245 5.20 -3.80 -23.83
C ASP A 245 6.45 -2.91 -23.65
N ALA A 246 6.28 -1.64 -23.28
CA ALA A 246 7.42 -0.77 -22.99
C ALA A 246 8.22 -1.31 -21.80
N THR A 247 9.53 -1.26 -21.93
CA THR A 247 10.46 -1.69 -20.88
C THR A 247 11.50 -0.61 -20.61
N PHE A 248 11.90 -0.49 -19.36
CA PHE A 248 13.02 0.37 -18.97
C PHE A 248 13.82 -0.31 -17.86
N ALA A 249 15.14 -0.18 -17.93
CA ALA A 249 16.02 -0.72 -16.91
C ALA A 249 15.87 0.08 -15.62
N ARG A 250 15.56 -0.64 -14.54
CA ARG A 250 15.33 -0.02 -13.24
C ARG A 250 15.70 -0.97 -12.11
N PRO A 251 16.71 -0.65 -11.32
CA PRO A 251 16.95 -1.31 -10.05
C PRO A 251 15.93 -0.83 -9.02
N LEU A 252 15.41 -1.75 -8.22
CA LEU A 252 14.49 -1.50 -7.11
C LEU A 252 15.17 -1.91 -5.82
N TYR A 253 15.14 -1.01 -4.81
CA TYR A 253 15.88 -1.18 -3.57
C TYR A 253 14.94 -1.20 -2.37
N TRP A 254 15.26 -2.05 -1.39
CA TRP A 254 14.58 -2.10 -0.11
C TRP A 254 15.61 -2.24 1.02
N ARG A 255 15.28 -1.65 2.15
CA ARG A 255 15.94 -1.88 3.42
C ARG A 255 14.91 -1.95 4.54
N MET A 256 15.12 -2.83 5.47
CA MET A 256 14.24 -3.02 6.61
C MET A 256 15.07 -3.35 7.85
N ASN A 257 14.78 -2.68 8.98
CA ASN A 257 15.51 -2.92 10.23
C ASN A 257 15.19 -4.33 10.79
N HIS A 258 13.94 -4.78 10.62
CA HIS A 258 13.55 -6.13 11.02
C HIS A 258 14.43 -7.17 10.34
N ARG A 259 15.12 -8.01 11.14
CA ARG A 259 16.08 -9.03 10.69
C ARG A 259 17.24 -8.50 9.83
N GLY A 260 17.51 -7.21 9.87
CA GLY A 260 18.54 -6.56 9.05
C GLY A 260 18.37 -6.78 7.55
N GLN A 261 17.13 -6.82 7.07
CA GLN A 261 16.83 -7.20 5.70
C GLN A 261 17.24 -6.12 4.70
N ARG A 262 17.76 -6.57 3.56
CA ARG A 262 18.17 -5.77 2.41
C ARG A 262 17.76 -6.49 1.15
N ALA A 263 17.25 -5.77 0.16
CA ALA A 263 16.98 -6.36 -1.14
C ALA A 263 17.29 -5.36 -2.27
N LEU A 264 17.74 -5.92 -3.39
CA LEU A 264 17.90 -5.25 -4.67
C LEU A 264 17.32 -6.15 -5.75
N ARG A 265 16.39 -5.65 -6.54
CA ARG A 265 15.95 -6.29 -7.78
C ARG A 265 16.48 -5.50 -8.98
N SER A 266 17.18 -6.17 -9.88
CA SER A 266 17.65 -5.60 -11.15
C SER A 266 17.38 -6.61 -12.27
N GLY A 267 16.43 -6.27 -13.15
CA GLY A 267 15.95 -7.19 -14.17
C GLY A 267 15.38 -8.47 -13.55
N ASP A 268 15.92 -9.63 -13.98
CA ASP A 268 15.47 -10.94 -13.51
C ASP A 268 16.09 -11.35 -12.16
N TRP A 269 17.11 -10.60 -11.71
CA TRP A 269 17.90 -10.98 -10.56
C TRP A 269 17.50 -10.22 -9.30
N LYS A 270 17.61 -10.93 -8.17
CA LYS A 270 17.36 -10.36 -6.86
C LYS A 270 18.44 -10.77 -5.88
N TYR A 271 19.11 -9.76 -5.33
CA TYR A 271 19.91 -9.86 -4.12
C TYR A 271 18.99 -9.74 -2.90
N LEU A 272 19.18 -10.60 -1.92
CA LEU A 272 18.48 -10.57 -0.65
C LEU A 272 19.48 -10.84 0.49
N ARG A 273 19.40 -10.06 1.57
CA ARG A 273 20.11 -10.34 2.82
C ARG A 273 19.11 -10.41 3.96
N VAL A 274 19.22 -11.46 4.76
CA VAL A 274 18.37 -11.69 5.95
C VAL A 274 19.23 -12.31 7.05
N ASP A 275 19.16 -11.78 8.27
CA ASP A 275 19.92 -12.27 9.43
C ASP A 275 21.43 -12.44 9.14
N GLY A 276 21.99 -11.52 8.38
CA GLY A 276 23.41 -11.51 8.01
C GLY A 276 23.80 -12.42 6.85
N ASN A 277 22.91 -13.25 6.32
CA ASN A 277 23.18 -14.17 5.22
C ASN A 277 22.76 -13.57 3.88
N ASP A 278 23.62 -13.71 2.87
CA ASP A 278 23.40 -13.23 1.51
C ASP A 278 22.83 -14.34 0.61
N TYR A 279 21.85 -13.95 -0.21
CA TYR A 279 21.16 -14.82 -1.17
C TYR A 279 21.10 -14.14 -2.52
N LEU A 280 21.11 -14.95 -3.58
CA LEU A 280 20.91 -14.48 -4.96
C LEU A 280 19.92 -15.38 -5.68
N PHE A 281 18.91 -14.78 -6.30
CA PHE A 281 17.86 -15.50 -7.01
C PHE A 281 17.67 -14.94 -8.42
N ASN A 282 17.32 -15.83 -9.36
CA ASN A 282 16.68 -15.41 -10.60
C ASN A 282 15.16 -15.57 -10.39
N VAL A 283 14.47 -14.46 -10.04
CA VAL A 283 13.07 -14.50 -9.63
C VAL A 283 12.08 -14.62 -10.80
N VAL A 284 12.56 -14.62 -12.03
CA VAL A 284 11.76 -14.95 -13.21
C VAL A 284 11.77 -16.47 -13.44
N ALA A 285 12.93 -17.11 -13.33
CA ALA A 285 13.04 -18.57 -13.45
C ALA A 285 12.58 -19.30 -12.18
N ASP A 286 12.76 -18.67 -11.01
CA ASP A 286 12.42 -19.21 -9.69
C ASP A 286 11.66 -18.16 -8.87
N ALA A 287 10.38 -17.96 -9.18
CA ALA A 287 9.50 -17.04 -8.46
C ALA A 287 9.31 -17.42 -6.97
N ARG A 288 9.73 -18.62 -6.59
CA ARG A 288 9.65 -19.17 -5.23
C ARG A 288 10.90 -18.95 -4.41
N GLU A 289 11.94 -18.33 -4.96
CA GLU A 289 13.19 -18.02 -4.28
C GLU A 289 13.80 -19.24 -3.54
N ARG A 290 13.79 -20.43 -4.18
CA ARG A 290 14.24 -21.69 -3.60
C ARG A 290 15.69 -22.04 -3.95
N ALA A 291 16.15 -21.59 -5.10
CA ALA A 291 17.48 -21.87 -5.61
C ALA A 291 18.43 -20.68 -5.29
N ASN A 292 19.10 -20.72 -4.15
CA ASN A 292 20.13 -19.73 -3.84
C ASN A 292 21.35 -19.92 -4.75
N LEU A 293 21.56 -18.99 -5.70
CA LEU A 293 22.62 -19.01 -6.69
C LEU A 293 23.89 -18.28 -6.23
N ALA A 294 23.96 -17.80 -5.00
CA ALA A 294 25.07 -17.00 -4.48
C ALA A 294 26.45 -17.68 -4.66
N LYS A 295 26.51 -19.01 -4.53
CA LYS A 295 27.76 -19.77 -4.72
C LYS A 295 28.09 -20.07 -6.18
N GLN A 296 27.08 -20.06 -7.07
CA GLN A 296 27.25 -20.32 -8.50
C GLN A 296 27.57 -19.03 -9.28
N GLU A 297 27.07 -17.88 -8.79
CA GLU A 297 27.21 -16.56 -9.41
C GLU A 297 27.85 -15.55 -8.42
N PRO A 298 29.05 -15.83 -7.88
CA PRO A 298 29.65 -14.99 -6.83
C PRO A 298 29.92 -13.56 -7.29
N ASP A 299 30.34 -13.36 -8.55
CA ASP A 299 30.64 -12.05 -9.12
C ASP A 299 29.35 -11.21 -9.24
N ARG A 300 28.25 -11.83 -9.62
CA ARG A 300 26.93 -11.17 -9.69
C ARG A 300 26.43 -10.80 -8.30
N LEU A 301 26.57 -11.69 -7.33
CA LEU A 301 26.22 -11.39 -5.94
C LEU A 301 26.98 -10.17 -5.44
N GLU A 302 28.30 -10.15 -5.67
CA GLU A 302 29.15 -9.04 -5.24
C GLU A 302 28.78 -7.73 -5.93
N ALA A 303 28.52 -7.77 -7.24
CA ALA A 303 28.10 -6.60 -8.00
C ALA A 303 26.78 -6.02 -7.47
N MET A 304 25.78 -6.86 -7.22
CA MET A 304 24.47 -6.44 -6.72
C MET A 304 24.56 -5.96 -5.25
N ARG A 305 25.35 -6.60 -4.42
CA ARG A 305 25.62 -6.14 -3.05
C ARG A 305 26.25 -4.76 -3.05
N SER A 306 27.30 -4.57 -3.83
CA SER A 306 28.00 -3.28 -3.96
C SER A 306 27.08 -2.19 -4.53
N GLU A 307 26.19 -2.54 -5.45
CA GLU A 307 25.18 -1.61 -5.97
C GLU A 307 24.18 -1.21 -4.88
N TRP A 308 23.67 -2.17 -4.09
CA TRP A 308 22.80 -1.88 -2.96
C TRP A 308 23.50 -0.98 -1.93
N GLU A 309 24.77 -1.23 -1.60
CA GLU A 309 25.53 -0.43 -0.64
C GLU A 309 25.75 1.01 -1.13
N ARG A 310 26.00 1.23 -2.43
CA ARG A 310 26.06 2.58 -3.01
C ARG A 310 24.75 3.32 -2.85
N TRP A 311 23.64 2.68 -3.18
CA TRP A 311 22.31 3.28 -2.96
C TRP A 311 22.06 3.56 -1.47
N HIS A 312 22.37 2.60 -0.59
CA HIS A 312 22.18 2.75 0.85
C HIS A 312 22.97 3.92 1.43
N SER A 313 24.16 4.19 0.91
CA SER A 313 24.99 5.30 1.37
C SER A 313 24.40 6.69 1.06
N THR A 314 23.42 6.78 0.17
CA THR A 314 22.67 8.02 -0.13
C THR A 314 21.47 8.23 0.77
N MET A 315 21.09 7.20 1.53
CA MET A 315 19.92 7.25 2.41
C MET A 315 20.29 7.80 3.80
N PRO A 316 19.35 8.48 4.49
CA PRO A 316 19.55 8.85 5.88
C PRO A 316 19.90 7.61 6.74
N PRO A 317 20.76 7.74 7.76
CA PRO A 317 21.03 6.64 8.66
C PRO A 317 19.74 6.20 9.38
N ILE A 318 19.62 4.92 9.68
CA ILE A 318 18.55 4.42 10.55
C ILE A 318 18.91 4.89 11.98
N PRO A 319 18.02 5.62 12.68
CA PRO A 319 18.29 6.02 14.05
C PRO A 319 18.55 4.79 14.95
N GLU A 320 19.46 4.93 15.92
CA GLU A 320 19.81 3.83 16.82
C GLU A 320 18.64 3.35 17.68
N ASP A 321 17.71 4.25 18.00
CA ASP A 321 16.50 4.01 18.74
C ASP A 321 15.29 3.60 17.85
N ALA A 322 15.48 3.48 16.55
CA ALA A 322 14.46 2.98 15.64
C ALA A 322 14.16 1.51 15.96
N THR A 323 13.09 1.28 16.70
CA THR A 323 12.60 -0.07 17.03
C THR A 323 11.44 -0.42 16.12
N ILE A 324 11.40 -1.69 15.68
CA ILE A 324 10.20 -2.27 15.09
C ILE A 324 9.51 -3.06 16.19
N SER A 325 8.45 -2.51 16.73
CA SER A 325 7.52 -3.28 17.52
C SER A 325 6.56 -3.98 16.56
N LEU A 326 6.86 -5.23 16.22
CA LEU A 326 5.80 -6.13 15.80
C LEU A 326 4.96 -6.34 17.06
N GLY A 327 3.67 -6.09 16.99
CA GLY A 327 2.75 -6.36 18.10
C GLY A 327 2.68 -7.82 18.55
N PHE A 328 3.61 -8.67 18.06
CA PHE A 328 3.73 -10.09 18.35
C PHE A 328 5.05 -10.38 19.01
N SER A 329 5.01 -10.96 20.19
CA SER A 329 6.13 -11.63 20.81
C SER A 329 6.02 -13.16 20.57
N VAL A 330 7.09 -13.89 20.88
CA VAL A 330 7.04 -15.38 20.85
C VAL A 330 5.93 -15.94 21.77
N LYS A 331 5.53 -15.18 22.80
CA LYS A 331 4.44 -15.56 23.71
C LYS A 331 3.06 -15.48 23.08
N ASP A 332 2.93 -14.68 22.01
CA ASP A 332 1.69 -14.44 21.29
C ASP A 332 1.50 -15.44 20.13
N MET A 333 2.53 -16.24 19.84
CA MET A 333 2.43 -17.30 18.83
C MET A 333 1.70 -18.51 19.40
N PRO A 334 0.90 -19.22 18.58
CA PRO A 334 0.24 -20.45 19.01
C PRO A 334 1.25 -21.41 19.63
N GLN A 335 1.05 -21.79 20.87
CA GLN A 335 1.83 -22.83 21.52
C GLN A 335 1.46 -24.16 20.83
N ARG A 336 2.45 -24.86 20.24
CA ARG A 336 2.25 -26.20 19.65
C ARG A 336 2.13 -27.26 20.73
#